data_0dfc703e8326fc1d5d5fc964b9b937c8
#
_entry.id   0dfc703e8326fc1d5d5fc964b9b937c8
#
_cell.length_a   1.000
_cell.length_b   1.000
_cell.length_c   1.000
_cell.angle_alpha   90.00
_cell.angle_beta   90.00
_cell.angle_gamma   90.00
#
_symmetry.space_group_name_H-M   'P 1'
#
loop_
_entity.id
_entity.type
_entity.pdbx_description
1 polymer ?
#
loop_
_entity_poly.entity_id
_entity_poly.type
_entity_poly.pdbx_seq_one_letter_code
_entity_poly.pdbx_strand_id
1 'polypeptide(L)'
;AALAEQALEAVQAILRVRAREEVRASLADCLDGIDPARTASILSDATDAVLAGALTVATGLVIAQRDGLGAVSAGPDASGCWQAARARHAIVAMGRLGGREIGYASDADVLFVHQARDGAGEEVAAQEAEAVAKQVMGLLAAALPHPLEVDSDLRPEGRNGVMSRSLDAYREYYGRWSALWERQALLRARFCAGDRDLGRRFEELINPLRWAQEGLA
;
A
#
# COMPACT_ATOMS: atom_id res chain seq x y z
N ALA A 1 21.90 9.89 5.61
CA ALA A 1 21.48 10.98 4.72
C ALA A 1 21.42 10.48 3.26
N ALA A 2 22.52 10.03 2.67
CA ALA A 2 22.60 9.64 1.26
C ALA A 2 21.57 8.57 0.83
N LEU A 3 21.34 7.51 1.62
CA LEU A 3 20.35 6.46 1.30
C LEU A 3 18.92 7.02 1.26
N ALA A 4 18.56 7.90 2.19
CA ALA A 4 17.24 8.50 2.22
C ALA A 4 17.01 9.45 1.03
N GLU A 5 18.05 10.16 0.60
CA GLU A 5 18.03 11.02 -0.57
C GLU A 5 17.83 10.21 -1.85
N GLN A 6 18.60 9.12 -2.04
CA GLN A 6 18.43 8.19 -3.15
C GLN A 6 16.99 7.61 -3.21
N ALA A 7 16.47 7.19 -2.06
CA ALA A 7 15.11 6.68 -1.98
C ALA A 7 14.07 7.73 -2.37
N LEU A 8 14.24 8.97 -1.90
CA LEU A 8 13.33 10.07 -2.22
C LEU A 8 13.38 10.41 -3.72
N GLU A 9 14.55 10.48 -4.33
CA GLU A 9 14.72 10.70 -5.76
C GLU A 9 14.01 9.61 -6.59
N ALA A 10 14.15 8.34 -6.19
CA ALA A 10 13.47 7.23 -6.85
C ALA A 10 11.95 7.36 -6.78
N VAL A 11 11.40 7.70 -5.60
CA VAL A 11 9.95 7.91 -5.43
C VAL A 11 9.45 9.13 -6.20
N GLN A 12 10.22 10.22 -6.23
CA GLN A 12 9.90 11.39 -7.06
C GLN A 12 9.84 11.04 -8.55
N ALA A 13 10.73 10.17 -9.04
CA ALA A 13 10.70 9.72 -10.42
C ALA A 13 9.41 8.94 -10.75
N ILE A 14 8.97 8.07 -9.83
CA ILE A 14 7.72 7.31 -9.95
C ILE A 14 6.51 8.26 -9.94
N LEU A 15 6.47 9.22 -9.05
CA LEU A 15 5.37 10.19 -8.95
C LEU A 15 5.28 11.13 -10.16
N ARG A 16 6.40 11.46 -10.80
CA ARG A 16 6.37 12.17 -12.09
C ARG A 16 5.65 11.38 -13.19
N VAL A 17 5.77 10.05 -13.19
CA VAL A 17 5.02 9.22 -14.13
C VAL A 17 3.52 9.29 -13.84
N ARG A 18 3.12 9.17 -12.55
CA ARG A 18 1.72 9.35 -12.14
C ARG A 18 1.16 10.71 -12.56
N ALA A 19 1.89 11.79 -12.29
CA ALA A 19 1.46 13.14 -12.68
C ALA A 19 1.24 13.28 -14.20
N ARG A 20 2.05 12.61 -15.02
CA ARG A 20 1.84 12.57 -16.49
C ARG A 20 0.57 11.83 -16.86
N GLU A 21 0.26 10.71 -16.22
CA GLU A 21 -0.98 9.98 -16.47
C GLU A 21 -2.21 10.76 -16.00
N GLU A 22 -2.11 11.51 -14.90
CA GLU A 22 -3.15 12.43 -14.46
C GLU A 22 -3.43 13.53 -15.50
N VAL A 23 -2.39 14.16 -16.05
CA VAL A 23 -2.54 15.15 -17.12
C VAL A 23 -3.17 14.52 -18.37
N ARG A 24 -2.73 13.32 -18.77
CA ARG A 24 -3.31 12.62 -19.92
C ARG A 24 -4.79 12.30 -19.72
N ALA A 25 -5.15 11.79 -18.54
CA ALA A 25 -6.54 11.50 -18.19
C ALA A 25 -7.39 12.78 -18.17
N SER A 26 -6.86 13.88 -17.60
CA SER A 26 -7.54 15.17 -17.55
C SER A 26 -7.77 15.75 -18.94
N LEU A 27 -6.79 15.67 -19.84
CA LEU A 27 -6.94 16.13 -21.22
C LEU A 27 -7.98 15.30 -21.98
N ALA A 28 -7.96 13.98 -21.83
CA ALA A 28 -8.96 13.11 -22.46
C ALA A 28 -10.37 13.37 -21.92
N ASP A 29 -10.50 13.62 -20.60
CA ASP A 29 -11.77 13.98 -19.97
C ASP A 29 -12.31 15.32 -20.53
N CYS A 30 -11.45 16.33 -20.62
CA CYS A 30 -11.85 17.66 -21.09
C CYS A 30 -12.11 17.72 -22.60
N LEU A 31 -11.36 17.01 -23.42
CA LEU A 31 -11.41 17.09 -24.87
C LEU A 31 -12.35 16.06 -25.50
N ASP A 32 -12.33 14.85 -25.00
CA ASP A 32 -13.03 13.71 -25.57
C ASP A 32 -14.27 13.29 -24.76
N GLY A 33 -14.44 13.83 -23.53
CA GLY A 33 -15.56 13.50 -22.65
C GLY A 33 -15.59 12.04 -22.28
N ILE A 34 -14.44 11.48 -21.88
CA ILE A 34 -14.37 10.06 -21.50
C ILE A 34 -15.24 9.77 -20.28
N ASP A 35 -15.70 8.51 -20.17
CA ASP A 35 -16.49 8.06 -19.03
C ASP A 35 -15.72 8.30 -17.71
N PRO A 36 -16.32 8.99 -16.73
CA PRO A 36 -15.70 9.22 -15.41
C PRO A 36 -15.19 7.95 -14.73
N ALA A 37 -15.87 6.82 -14.91
CA ALA A 37 -15.42 5.54 -14.39
C ALA A 37 -14.08 5.09 -15.02
N ARG A 38 -13.88 5.39 -16.31
CA ARG A 38 -12.61 5.11 -16.99
C ARG A 38 -11.49 6.02 -16.49
N THR A 39 -11.77 7.32 -16.30
CA THR A 39 -10.83 8.25 -15.67
C THR A 39 -10.40 7.74 -14.30
N ALA A 40 -11.35 7.42 -13.42
CA ALA A 40 -11.08 6.91 -12.09
C ALA A 40 -10.27 5.59 -12.11
N SER A 41 -10.53 4.71 -13.08
CA SER A 41 -9.74 3.48 -13.25
C SER A 41 -8.29 3.78 -13.64
N ILE A 42 -8.04 4.71 -14.57
CA ILE A 42 -6.69 5.12 -14.97
C ILE A 42 -5.92 5.71 -13.78
N LEU A 43 -6.56 6.60 -13.02
CA LEU A 43 -5.96 7.20 -11.83
C LEU A 43 -5.66 6.17 -10.75
N SER A 44 -6.53 5.17 -10.59
CA SER A 44 -6.34 4.06 -9.64
C SER A 44 -5.15 3.19 -10.05
N ASP A 45 -5.04 2.83 -11.34
CA ASP A 45 -3.91 2.04 -11.85
C ASP A 45 -2.57 2.78 -11.67
N ALA A 46 -2.56 4.09 -11.95
CA ALA A 46 -1.38 4.91 -11.74
C ALA A 46 -0.99 5.01 -10.26
N THR A 47 -1.97 5.09 -9.35
CA THR A 47 -1.74 5.11 -7.91
C THR A 47 -1.26 3.75 -7.39
N ASP A 48 -1.84 2.64 -7.86
CA ASP A 48 -1.37 1.29 -7.56
C ASP A 48 0.11 1.10 -7.96
N ALA A 49 0.49 1.57 -9.15
CA ALA A 49 1.88 1.51 -9.62
C ALA A 49 2.83 2.35 -8.74
N VAL A 50 2.39 3.52 -8.28
CA VAL A 50 3.15 4.35 -7.33
C VAL A 50 3.34 3.63 -6.01
N LEU A 51 2.28 3.05 -5.45
CA LEU A 51 2.36 2.31 -4.18
C LEU A 51 3.29 1.10 -4.30
N ALA A 52 3.25 0.37 -5.43
CA ALA A 52 4.14 -0.76 -5.69
C ALA A 52 5.61 -0.32 -5.76
N GLY A 53 5.89 0.76 -6.48
CA GLY A 53 7.24 1.32 -6.58
C GLY A 53 7.74 1.86 -5.24
N ALA A 54 6.91 2.61 -4.52
CA ALA A 54 7.26 3.15 -3.20
C ALA A 54 7.52 2.03 -2.19
N LEU A 55 6.73 0.95 -2.21
CA LEU A 55 6.95 -0.22 -1.35
C LEU A 55 8.29 -0.88 -1.66
N THR A 56 8.67 -1.01 -2.92
CA THR A 56 9.97 -1.57 -3.34
C THR A 56 11.12 -0.71 -2.84
N VAL A 57 11.04 0.61 -3.05
CA VAL A 57 12.06 1.57 -2.60
C VAL A 57 12.19 1.57 -1.08
N ALA A 58 11.07 1.63 -0.36
CA ALA A 58 11.03 1.65 1.09
C ALA A 58 11.63 0.36 1.70
N THR A 59 11.29 -0.81 1.13
CA THR A 59 11.86 -2.10 1.53
C THR A 59 13.38 -2.09 1.31
N GLY A 60 13.84 -1.65 0.14
CA GLY A 60 15.27 -1.52 -0.17
C GLY A 60 16.02 -0.57 0.79
N LEU A 61 15.38 0.56 1.14
CA LEU A 61 15.94 1.51 2.09
C LEU A 61 16.09 0.91 3.50
N VAL A 62 15.05 0.24 4.00
CA VAL A 62 15.07 -0.38 5.33
C VAL A 62 16.14 -1.48 5.40
N ILE A 63 16.26 -2.30 4.36
CA ILE A 63 17.30 -3.34 4.28
C ILE A 63 18.69 -2.71 4.19
N ALA A 64 18.88 -1.69 3.35
CA ALA A 64 20.16 -1.02 3.21
C ALA A 64 20.62 -0.37 4.54
N GLN A 65 19.69 0.20 5.28
CA GLN A 65 19.97 0.76 6.62
C GLN A 65 20.31 -0.33 7.63
N ARG A 66 19.57 -1.45 7.63
CA ARG A 66 19.80 -2.59 8.51
C ARG A 66 21.17 -3.23 8.28
N ASP A 67 21.53 -3.45 7.02
CA ASP A 67 22.70 -4.22 6.62
C ASP A 67 23.93 -3.34 6.34
N GLY A 68 23.84 -2.02 6.53
CA GLY A 68 24.92 -1.07 6.31
C GLY A 68 25.37 -0.93 4.86
N LEU A 69 24.43 -1.10 3.90
CA LEU A 69 24.71 -1.00 2.47
C LEU A 69 24.86 0.45 2.01
N GLY A 70 25.65 0.68 0.97
CA GLY A 70 25.91 2.02 0.43
C GLY A 70 24.87 2.51 -0.58
N ALA A 71 23.92 1.67 -1.00
CA ALA A 71 22.91 2.00 -2.00
C ALA A 71 21.57 1.34 -1.71
N VAL A 72 20.48 1.99 -2.16
CA VAL A 72 19.12 1.45 -2.11
C VAL A 72 18.86 0.62 -3.37
N SER A 73 18.51 -0.65 -3.19
CA SER A 73 18.08 -1.50 -4.31
C SER A 73 16.62 -1.16 -4.67
N ALA A 74 16.44 -0.38 -5.72
CA ALA A 74 15.13 0.16 -6.14
C ALA A 74 14.79 -0.08 -7.62
N GLY A 75 15.64 -0.82 -8.35
CA GLY A 75 15.49 -1.07 -9.79
C GLY A 75 14.74 -2.37 -10.12
N PRO A 76 14.63 -2.70 -11.42
CA PRO A 76 14.01 -3.96 -11.89
C PRO A 76 14.70 -5.21 -11.31
N ASP A 77 15.94 -5.10 -10.85
CA ASP A 77 16.68 -6.16 -10.17
C ASP A 77 16.42 -6.22 -8.65
N ALA A 78 15.37 -5.52 -8.17
CA ALA A 78 14.98 -5.52 -6.75
C ALA A 78 14.53 -6.91 -6.22
N SER A 79 14.54 -7.95 -7.04
CA SER A 79 14.27 -9.34 -6.60
C SER A 79 15.15 -9.77 -5.44
N GLY A 80 16.42 -9.34 -5.41
CA GLY A 80 17.34 -9.59 -4.30
C GLY A 80 16.93 -8.89 -2.99
N CYS A 81 16.36 -7.68 -3.10
CA CYS A 81 15.81 -6.94 -1.96
C CYS A 81 14.65 -7.71 -1.30
N TRP A 82 13.68 -8.18 -2.10
CA TRP A 82 12.57 -8.97 -1.58
C TRP A 82 13.00 -10.27 -0.90
N GLN A 83 14.08 -10.91 -1.39
CA GLN A 83 14.65 -12.12 -0.78
C GLN A 83 15.36 -11.83 0.54
N ALA A 84 16.00 -10.67 0.68
CA ALA A 84 16.70 -10.24 1.90
C ALA A 84 15.75 -9.72 2.99
N ALA A 85 14.50 -9.37 2.64
CA ALA A 85 13.49 -8.93 3.59
C ALA A 85 13.13 -10.05 4.57
N ARG A 86 12.89 -9.70 5.83
CA ARG A 86 12.45 -10.62 6.90
C ARG A 86 10.95 -10.84 6.89
N ALA A 87 10.22 -9.95 6.26
CA ALA A 87 8.78 -10.04 6.06
C ALA A 87 8.41 -10.01 4.57
N ARG A 88 7.30 -10.66 4.23
CA ARG A 88 6.55 -10.39 3.01
C ARG A 88 5.63 -9.22 3.29
N HIS A 89 5.48 -8.32 2.35
CA HIS A 89 4.65 -7.13 2.48
C HIS A 89 3.56 -7.11 1.42
N ALA A 90 2.36 -6.68 1.80
CA ALA A 90 1.29 -6.37 0.87
C ALA A 90 0.62 -5.06 1.26
N ILE A 91 0.22 -4.27 0.28
CA ILE A 91 -0.63 -3.11 0.43
C ILE A 91 -2.01 -3.45 -0.11
N VAL A 92 -3.02 -3.15 0.68
CA VAL A 92 -4.43 -3.32 0.34
C VAL A 92 -5.05 -1.94 0.21
N ALA A 93 -5.51 -1.60 -0.97
CA ALA A 93 -6.24 -0.38 -1.25
C ALA A 93 -7.63 -0.43 -0.62
N MET A 94 -8.03 0.67 -0.01
CA MET A 94 -9.30 0.85 0.69
C MET A 94 -10.09 2.00 0.06
N GLY A 95 -11.25 2.32 0.61
CA GLY A 95 -12.02 3.50 0.25
C GLY A 95 -12.23 3.64 -1.27
N ARG A 96 -12.00 4.85 -1.80
CA ARG A 96 -12.14 5.13 -3.23
C ARG A 96 -11.07 4.44 -4.07
N LEU A 97 -9.84 4.35 -3.58
CA LEU A 97 -8.78 3.63 -4.29
C LEU A 97 -9.11 2.13 -4.42
N GLY A 98 -9.58 1.51 -3.34
CA GLY A 98 -10.00 0.12 -3.34
C GLY A 98 -11.14 -0.16 -4.31
N GLY A 99 -12.12 0.74 -4.40
CA GLY A 99 -13.22 0.68 -5.36
C GLY A 99 -12.87 1.08 -6.80
N ARG A 100 -11.62 1.49 -7.08
CA ARG A 100 -11.18 2.05 -8.37
C ARG A 100 -11.94 3.33 -8.75
N GLU A 101 -12.27 4.15 -7.75
CA GLU A 101 -13.05 5.38 -7.86
C GLU A 101 -12.25 6.60 -7.37
N ILE A 102 -10.91 6.54 -7.38
CA ILE A 102 -10.06 7.63 -6.92
C ILE A 102 -10.17 8.83 -7.88
N GLY A 103 -10.20 10.04 -7.32
CA GLY A 103 -10.20 11.29 -8.06
C GLY A 103 -8.80 11.92 -8.16
N TYR A 104 -8.67 13.03 -8.90
CA TYR A 104 -7.40 13.71 -9.17
C TYR A 104 -6.64 14.16 -7.92
N ALA A 105 -7.31 14.67 -6.91
CA ALA A 105 -6.70 15.19 -5.69
C ALA A 105 -7.05 14.33 -4.46
N SER A 106 -7.30 13.03 -4.68
CA SER A 106 -7.63 12.12 -3.59
C SER A 106 -6.37 11.59 -2.92
N ASP A 107 -6.45 11.45 -1.61
CA ASP A 107 -5.59 10.60 -0.82
C ASP A 107 -5.78 9.11 -1.18
N ALA A 108 -4.81 8.31 -0.81
CA ALA A 108 -4.84 6.86 -1.00
C ALA A 108 -5.07 6.17 0.34
N ASP A 109 -6.31 5.68 0.56
CA ASP A 109 -6.62 4.85 1.73
C ASP A 109 -6.01 3.46 1.57
N VAL A 110 -5.19 3.02 2.54
CA VAL A 110 -4.52 1.72 2.47
C VAL A 110 -4.46 1.00 3.81
N LEU A 111 -4.32 -0.34 3.75
CA LEU A 111 -3.85 -1.16 4.86
C LEU A 111 -2.52 -1.80 4.50
N PHE A 112 -1.62 -1.89 5.49
CA PHE A 112 -0.37 -2.61 5.36
C PHE A 112 -0.50 -3.98 6.02
N VAL A 113 -0.22 -5.03 5.25
CA VAL A 113 -0.26 -6.42 5.70
C VAL A 113 1.14 -7.01 5.58
N HIS A 114 1.56 -7.75 6.59
CA HIS A 114 2.82 -8.49 6.51
C HIS A 114 2.68 -9.95 6.94
N GLN A 115 3.70 -10.72 6.61
CA GLN A 115 3.91 -12.08 7.10
C GLN A 115 5.39 -12.33 7.26
N ALA A 116 5.80 -12.87 8.39
CA ALA A 116 7.19 -13.29 8.58
C ALA A 116 7.59 -14.31 7.50
N ARG A 117 8.84 -14.23 7.04
CA ARG A 117 9.42 -15.24 6.16
C ARG A 117 9.94 -16.42 6.97
N ASP A 118 10.06 -17.55 6.33
CA ASP A 118 10.62 -18.77 6.94
C ASP A 118 11.99 -18.49 7.54
N GLY A 119 12.15 -18.80 8.82
CA GLY A 119 13.36 -18.56 9.58
C GLY A 119 13.51 -17.15 10.17
N ALA A 120 12.61 -16.21 9.87
CA ALA A 120 12.55 -14.91 10.54
C ALA A 120 11.64 -14.98 11.77
N GLY A 121 12.06 -14.38 12.89
CA GLY A 121 11.21 -14.25 14.07
C GLY A 121 10.06 -13.26 13.81
N GLU A 122 8.85 -13.55 14.30
CA GLU A 122 7.65 -12.71 14.11
C GLU A 122 7.87 -11.27 14.58
N GLU A 123 8.50 -11.07 15.73
CA GLU A 123 8.76 -9.74 16.26
C GLU A 123 9.68 -8.92 15.35
N VAL A 124 10.74 -9.55 14.83
CA VAL A 124 11.70 -8.89 13.95
C VAL A 124 11.08 -8.58 12.59
N ALA A 125 10.24 -9.46 12.08
CA ALA A 125 9.47 -9.25 10.85
C ALA A 125 8.45 -8.11 11.03
N ALA A 126 7.78 -8.04 12.17
CA ALA A 126 6.83 -6.97 12.49
C ALA A 126 7.52 -5.61 12.60
N GLN A 127 8.70 -5.54 13.26
CA GLN A 127 9.48 -4.31 13.35
C GLN A 127 9.94 -3.82 11.96
N GLU A 128 10.41 -4.73 11.10
CA GLU A 128 10.78 -4.39 9.72
C GLU A 128 9.56 -3.91 8.93
N ALA A 129 8.42 -4.59 9.05
CA ALA A 129 7.20 -4.22 8.34
C ALA A 129 6.65 -2.86 8.78
N GLU A 130 6.71 -2.55 10.06
CA GLU A 130 6.36 -1.24 10.60
C GLU A 130 7.28 -0.14 10.05
N ALA A 131 8.59 -0.40 9.98
CA ALA A 131 9.56 0.52 9.41
C ALA A 131 9.31 0.74 7.91
N VAL A 132 9.04 -0.31 7.14
CA VAL A 132 8.72 -0.22 5.71
C VAL A 132 7.44 0.60 5.48
N ALA A 133 6.37 0.35 6.22
CA ALA A 133 5.13 1.10 6.09
C ALA A 133 5.33 2.61 6.37
N LYS A 134 6.07 2.96 7.41
CA LYS A 134 6.44 4.36 7.72
C LYS A 134 7.26 5.00 6.62
N GLN A 135 8.22 4.26 6.03
CA GLN A 135 9.01 4.77 4.92
C GLN A 135 8.17 4.99 3.66
N VAL A 136 7.23 4.09 3.32
CA VAL A 136 6.31 4.29 2.20
C VAL A 136 5.55 5.61 2.35
N MET A 137 4.90 5.81 3.49
CA MET A 137 4.12 7.04 3.74
C MET A 137 5.00 8.29 3.75
N GLY A 138 6.14 8.23 4.43
CA GLY A 138 7.07 9.37 4.54
C GLY A 138 7.68 9.79 3.21
N LEU A 139 8.11 8.83 2.39
CA LEU A 139 8.69 9.10 1.08
C LEU A 139 7.65 9.69 0.11
N LEU A 140 6.42 9.17 0.11
CA LEU A 140 5.35 9.67 -0.75
C LEU A 140 4.90 11.07 -0.36
N ALA A 141 4.79 11.37 0.93
CA ALA A 141 4.45 12.69 1.43
C ALA A 141 5.57 13.73 1.19
N ALA A 142 6.84 13.33 1.27
CA ALA A 142 7.99 14.22 1.06
C ALA A 142 8.34 14.48 -0.41
N ALA A 143 7.76 13.76 -1.35
CA ALA A 143 8.15 13.76 -2.76
C ALA A 143 7.55 14.94 -3.54
N LEU A 144 8.06 16.13 -3.31
CA LEU A 144 7.68 17.34 -4.03
C LEU A 144 8.16 17.31 -5.50
N PRO A 145 7.47 17.97 -6.45
CA PRO A 145 6.28 18.80 -6.28
C PRO A 145 4.93 18.07 -6.33
N HIS A 146 4.91 16.75 -6.44
CA HIS A 146 3.72 15.93 -6.62
C HIS A 146 3.58 14.88 -5.50
N PRO A 147 3.38 15.29 -4.23
CA PRO A 147 3.23 14.33 -3.13
C PRO A 147 1.96 13.49 -3.32
N LEU A 148 1.99 12.27 -2.79
CA LEU A 148 0.80 11.45 -2.61
C LEU A 148 0.55 11.28 -1.11
N GLU A 149 -0.57 11.77 -0.64
CA GLU A 149 -1.02 11.53 0.72
C GLU A 149 -1.57 10.10 0.82
N VAL A 150 -1.04 9.35 1.79
CA VAL A 150 -1.47 7.98 2.07
C VAL A 150 -2.09 7.95 3.44
N ASP A 151 -3.34 7.52 3.53
CA ASP A 151 -4.07 7.36 4.78
C ASP A 151 -4.21 5.87 5.13
N SER A 152 -3.89 5.53 6.37
CA SER A 152 -4.05 4.18 6.90
C SER A 152 -4.99 4.12 8.11
N ASP A 153 -5.80 5.14 8.34
CA ASP A 153 -6.68 5.27 9.51
C ASP A 153 -7.85 4.28 9.52
N LEU A 154 -8.12 3.63 8.37
CA LEU A 154 -9.09 2.53 8.28
C LEU A 154 -8.56 1.19 8.85
N ARG A 155 -7.31 1.17 9.36
CA ARG A 155 -6.76 -0.02 10.02
C ARG A 155 -7.42 -0.30 11.37
N PRO A 156 -7.38 -1.56 11.85
CA PRO A 156 -7.83 -1.89 13.20
C PRO A 156 -7.26 -0.93 14.25
N GLU A 157 -8.12 -0.45 15.16
CA GLU A 157 -7.78 0.52 16.21
C GLU A 157 -7.44 1.93 15.67
N GLY A 158 -7.61 2.17 14.37
CA GLY A 158 -7.36 3.47 13.75
C GLY A 158 -5.95 4.00 14.00
N ARG A 159 -5.81 5.28 14.31
CA ARG A 159 -4.51 5.95 14.56
C ARG A 159 -3.71 5.36 15.72
N ASN A 160 -4.36 4.66 16.65
CA ASN A 160 -3.70 4.04 17.80
C ASN A 160 -3.12 2.65 17.50
N GLY A 161 -3.53 2.02 16.40
CA GLY A 161 -3.05 0.72 15.98
C GLY A 161 -1.69 0.77 15.28
N VAL A 162 -0.98 -0.37 15.28
CA VAL A 162 0.25 -0.55 14.50
C VAL A 162 -0.02 -0.27 13.02
N MET A 163 0.96 0.30 12.33
CA MET A 163 0.78 0.69 10.92
C MET A 163 0.76 -0.53 10.00
N SER A 164 1.58 -1.52 10.26
CA SER A 164 1.56 -2.80 9.56
C SER A 164 1.18 -3.92 10.51
N ARG A 165 0.22 -4.76 10.13
CA ARG A 165 -0.27 -5.87 10.96
C ARG A 165 -0.07 -7.19 10.24
N SER A 166 0.28 -8.25 10.99
CA SER A 166 0.43 -9.58 10.39
C SER A 166 -0.92 -10.15 9.93
N LEU A 167 -0.89 -11.03 8.92
CA LEU A 167 -2.10 -11.69 8.43
C LEU A 167 -2.85 -12.45 9.55
N ASP A 168 -2.11 -13.08 10.47
CA ASP A 168 -2.71 -13.81 11.58
C ASP A 168 -3.32 -12.87 12.63
N ALA A 169 -2.69 -11.72 12.89
CA ALA A 169 -3.25 -10.70 13.76
C ALA A 169 -4.51 -10.05 13.16
N TYR A 170 -4.59 -9.88 11.83
CA TYR A 170 -5.83 -9.48 11.17
C TYR A 170 -6.92 -10.54 11.33
N ARG A 171 -6.57 -11.83 11.19
CA ARG A 171 -7.51 -12.95 11.38
C ARG A 171 -8.09 -12.95 12.80
N GLU A 172 -7.23 -12.81 13.80
CA GLU A 172 -7.66 -12.75 15.20
C GLU A 172 -8.55 -11.53 15.46
N TYR A 173 -8.14 -10.35 15.00
CA TYR A 173 -8.89 -9.11 15.20
C TYR A 173 -10.29 -9.19 14.57
N TYR A 174 -10.38 -9.48 13.30
CA TYR A 174 -11.67 -9.54 12.61
C TYR A 174 -12.56 -10.70 13.05
N GLY A 175 -11.97 -11.76 13.59
CA GLY A 175 -12.72 -12.87 14.16
C GLY A 175 -13.40 -12.55 15.49
N ARG A 176 -12.94 -11.52 16.21
CA ARG A 176 -13.43 -11.20 17.58
C ARG A 176 -14.04 -9.80 17.72
N TRP A 177 -13.48 -8.81 17.03
CA TRP A 177 -13.67 -7.40 17.38
C TRP A 177 -14.21 -6.55 16.23
N SER A 178 -14.48 -7.11 15.04
CA SER A 178 -14.87 -6.32 13.88
C SER A 178 -16.17 -5.55 14.13
N ALA A 179 -16.07 -4.22 14.13
CA ALA A 179 -17.22 -3.33 14.17
C ALA A 179 -17.92 -3.27 12.81
N LEU A 180 -19.19 -2.88 12.77
CA LEU A 180 -19.96 -2.80 11.53
C LEU A 180 -19.32 -1.85 10.51
N TRP A 181 -18.82 -0.70 10.95
CA TRP A 181 -18.17 0.27 10.08
C TRP A 181 -16.87 -0.27 9.45
N GLU A 182 -16.12 -1.12 10.17
CA GLU A 182 -14.91 -1.77 9.63
C GLU A 182 -15.29 -2.77 8.53
N ARG A 183 -16.35 -3.56 8.72
CA ARG A 183 -16.89 -4.45 7.69
C ARG A 183 -17.32 -3.66 6.44
N GLN A 184 -17.95 -2.50 6.63
CA GLN A 184 -18.31 -1.61 5.53
C GLN A 184 -17.08 -1.07 4.81
N ALA A 185 -16.04 -0.67 5.53
CA ALA A 185 -14.77 -0.23 4.93
C ALA A 185 -14.12 -1.34 4.09
N LEU A 186 -14.19 -2.59 4.56
CA LEU A 186 -13.65 -3.75 3.85
C LEU A 186 -14.36 -4.07 2.53
N LEU A 187 -15.59 -3.61 2.29
CA LEU A 187 -16.33 -3.88 1.04
C LEU A 187 -15.53 -3.48 -0.20
N ARG A 188 -14.74 -2.42 -0.10
CA ARG A 188 -13.90 -1.90 -1.19
C ARG A 188 -12.44 -2.33 -1.11
N ALA A 189 -12.06 -3.11 -0.10
CA ALA A 189 -10.67 -3.53 0.05
C ALA A 189 -10.22 -4.40 -1.14
N ARG A 190 -9.05 -4.08 -1.69
CA ARG A 190 -8.47 -4.73 -2.87
C ARG A 190 -6.95 -4.78 -2.73
N PHE A 191 -6.33 -5.93 -3.02
CA PHE A 191 -4.88 -5.99 -3.16
C PHE A 191 -4.41 -5.03 -4.27
N CYS A 192 -3.38 -4.23 -3.99
CA CYS A 192 -2.83 -3.30 -4.97
C CYS A 192 -1.30 -3.41 -5.16
N ALA A 193 -0.54 -3.78 -4.13
CA ALA A 193 0.92 -3.82 -4.25
C ALA A 193 1.58 -4.85 -3.31
N GLY A 194 2.77 -5.33 -3.67
CA GLY A 194 3.60 -6.22 -2.87
C GLY A 194 3.45 -7.70 -3.19
N ASP A 195 3.54 -8.55 -2.17
CA ASP A 195 3.44 -10.00 -2.32
C ASP A 195 2.00 -10.41 -2.67
N ARG A 196 1.83 -10.93 -3.88
CA ARG A 196 0.52 -11.27 -4.44
C ARG A 196 -0.17 -12.41 -3.68
N ASP A 197 0.60 -13.40 -3.19
CA ASP A 197 0.02 -14.51 -2.45
C ASP A 197 -0.48 -14.05 -1.08
N LEU A 198 0.29 -13.20 -0.40
CA LEU A 198 -0.14 -12.59 0.85
C LEU A 198 -1.39 -11.72 0.66
N GLY A 199 -1.44 -10.91 -0.41
CA GLY A 199 -2.60 -10.10 -0.75
C GLY A 199 -3.84 -10.95 -1.00
N ARG A 200 -3.74 -12.02 -1.80
CA ARG A 200 -4.82 -12.98 -2.05
C ARG A 200 -5.34 -13.61 -0.75
N ARG A 201 -4.44 -14.05 0.12
CA ARG A 201 -4.81 -14.65 1.42
C ARG A 201 -5.49 -13.64 2.35
N PHE A 202 -5.12 -12.37 2.28
CA PHE A 202 -5.84 -11.31 2.99
C PHE A 202 -7.25 -11.12 2.42
N GLU A 203 -7.42 -11.08 1.11
CA GLU A 203 -8.74 -10.98 0.47
C GLU A 203 -9.62 -12.18 0.82
N GLU A 204 -9.08 -13.39 0.82
CA GLU A 204 -9.78 -14.60 1.26
C GLU A 204 -10.22 -14.53 2.73
N LEU A 205 -9.37 -13.96 3.59
CA LEU A 205 -9.68 -13.74 5.01
C LEU A 205 -10.89 -12.82 5.20
N ILE A 206 -10.97 -11.72 4.45
CA ILE A 206 -12.01 -10.71 4.63
C ILE A 206 -13.30 -10.99 3.84
N ASN A 207 -13.26 -11.89 2.85
CA ASN A 207 -14.43 -12.20 2.03
C ASN A 207 -15.68 -12.61 2.84
N PRO A 208 -15.60 -13.48 3.87
CA PRO A 208 -16.76 -13.80 4.69
C PRO A 208 -17.35 -12.59 5.44
N LEU A 209 -16.49 -11.60 5.77
CA LEU A 209 -16.92 -10.38 6.48
C LEU A 209 -17.65 -9.42 5.56
N ARG A 210 -17.25 -9.36 4.28
CA ARG A 210 -17.87 -8.51 3.26
C ARG A 210 -19.28 -8.97 2.88
N TRP A 211 -19.47 -10.28 2.83
CA TRP A 211 -20.66 -10.90 2.29
C TRP A 211 -21.40 -11.73 3.34
N ALA A 212 -21.32 -11.34 4.62
CA ALA A 212 -22.03 -12.03 5.69
C ALA A 212 -23.53 -12.08 5.36
N GLN A 213 -24.04 -13.27 5.10
CA GLN A 213 -25.47 -13.54 4.83
C GLN A 213 -26.31 -13.54 6.11
N GLU A 214 -25.80 -13.04 7.23
CA GLU A 214 -26.62 -12.92 8.43
C GLU A 214 -27.58 -11.77 8.24
N GLY A 215 -28.85 -12.16 8.09
CA GLY A 215 -29.94 -11.32 7.73
C GLY A 215 -30.03 -10.04 8.56
N LEU A 216 -30.36 -8.98 7.89
CA LEU A 216 -31.09 -7.86 8.44
C LEU A 216 -32.42 -8.42 8.99
N ALA A 217 -32.41 -8.86 10.26
CA ALA A 217 -33.59 -9.16 11.03
C ALA A 217 -33.95 -7.92 11.84
#